data_65f06407cf59087857d5dba3e0b2c1d1
#
_entry.id   65f06407cf59087857d5dba3e0b2c1d1
#
_cell.length_a   1.000
_cell.length_b   1.000
_cell.length_c   1.000
_cell.angle_alpha   90.00
_cell.angle_beta   90.00
_cell.angle_gamma   90.00
#
_symmetry.space_group_name_H-M   'P 1'
#
loop_
_entity.id
_entity.type
_entity.pdbx_description
1 polymer ?
#
loop_
_entity_poly.entity_id
_entity_poly.type
_entity_poly.pdbx_seq_one_letter_code
_entity_poly.pdbx_strand_id
1 'polypeptide(L)'
;MTNTIYIHQPEKSVSFTRLPNFLFEAPTFTPLSNEAKILYAFILRRTELSRKNGWADEYGRIYLYYPICEVVALLHCGRQKAVNTLRELQYAGLVEIQKLSLIHI
;
A
#
# COMPACT_ATOMS: atom_id res chain seq x y z
N MET A 1 -27.21 16.72 2.81
CA MET A 1 -27.55 16.62 1.38
C MET A 1 -27.21 15.22 0.85
N THR A 2 -28.11 14.60 0.15
CA THR A 2 -27.90 13.25 -0.35
C THR A 2 -27.70 13.31 -1.87
N ASN A 3 -26.65 12.68 -2.36
CA ASN A 3 -26.38 12.58 -3.80
C ASN A 3 -26.77 11.18 -4.28
N THR A 4 -27.44 11.14 -5.43
CA THR A 4 -27.69 9.89 -6.12
C THR A 4 -26.57 9.66 -7.12
N ILE A 5 -25.92 8.51 -7.04
CA ILE A 5 -24.79 8.17 -7.90
C ILE A 5 -25.18 6.98 -8.76
N TYR A 6 -25.07 7.15 -10.07
CA TYR A 6 -25.29 6.08 -11.02
C TYR A 6 -23.95 5.46 -11.40
N ILE A 7 -23.87 4.13 -11.35
CA ILE A 7 -22.61 3.40 -11.59
C ILE A 7 -22.72 2.67 -12.93
N HIS A 8 -21.75 2.92 -13.79
CA HIS A 8 -21.62 2.15 -15.04
C HIS A 8 -20.79 0.91 -14.74
N GLN A 9 -21.27 -0.26 -15.23
CA GLN A 9 -20.57 -1.53 -15.01
C GLN A 9 -19.21 -1.50 -15.68
N PRO A 10 -18.14 -1.90 -14.97
CA PRO A 10 -16.83 -2.01 -15.59
C PRO A 10 -16.78 -3.20 -16.57
N GLU A 11 -15.85 -3.14 -17.51
CA GLU A 11 -15.61 -4.26 -18.41
C GLU A 11 -15.11 -5.50 -17.67
N LYS A 12 -15.30 -6.69 -18.27
CA LYS A 12 -15.08 -7.98 -17.62
C LYS A 12 -13.64 -8.23 -17.14
N SER A 13 -12.65 -7.54 -17.69
CA SER A 13 -11.24 -7.81 -17.41
C SER A 13 -10.56 -6.74 -16.56
N VAL A 14 -11.31 -6.01 -15.75
CA VAL A 14 -10.75 -4.99 -14.87
C VAL A 14 -10.03 -5.67 -13.71
N SER A 15 -8.77 -5.29 -13.51
CA SER A 15 -8.05 -5.73 -12.32
C SER A 15 -8.37 -4.82 -11.14
N PHE A 16 -8.23 -5.37 -9.94
CA PHE A 16 -8.58 -4.65 -8.72
C PHE A 16 -7.43 -4.67 -7.74
N THR A 17 -7.33 -3.62 -6.95
CA THR A 17 -6.51 -3.58 -5.75
C THR A 17 -7.45 -3.40 -4.57
N ARG A 18 -7.33 -4.30 -3.56
CA ARG A 18 -8.23 -4.29 -2.42
C ARG A 18 -7.73 -3.31 -1.35
N LEU A 19 -8.62 -2.46 -0.87
CA LEU A 19 -8.36 -1.56 0.24
C LEU A 19 -8.92 -2.17 1.51
N PRO A 20 -8.08 -2.52 2.49
CA PRO A 20 -8.59 -3.07 3.76
C PRO A 20 -9.46 -2.06 4.50
N ASN A 21 -10.59 -2.53 4.98
CA ASN A 21 -11.54 -1.67 5.68
C ASN A 21 -10.97 -1.06 6.96
N PHE A 22 -10.08 -1.78 7.66
CA PHE A 22 -9.54 -1.30 8.93
C PHE A 22 -8.78 0.03 8.79
N LEU A 23 -8.26 0.34 7.60
CA LEU A 23 -7.58 1.61 7.36
C LEU A 23 -8.52 2.81 7.51
N PHE A 24 -9.81 2.59 7.34
CA PHE A 24 -10.84 3.63 7.40
C PHE A 24 -11.70 3.54 8.67
N GLU A 25 -11.69 2.41 9.35
CA GLU A 25 -12.56 2.15 10.49
C GLU A 25 -11.81 2.14 11.83
N ALA A 26 -10.59 1.61 11.87
CA ALA A 26 -9.83 1.53 13.11
C ALA A 26 -9.26 2.88 13.50
N PRO A 27 -9.50 3.39 14.71
CA PRO A 27 -9.00 4.70 15.15
C PRO A 27 -7.47 4.85 15.05
N THR A 28 -6.74 3.75 15.16
CA THR A 28 -5.27 3.76 15.04
C THR A 28 -4.81 4.16 13.64
N PHE A 29 -5.56 3.81 12.61
CA PHE A 29 -5.13 3.98 11.22
C PHE A 29 -5.90 5.07 10.47
N THR A 30 -7.05 5.52 10.97
CA THR A 30 -7.82 6.57 10.30
C THR A 30 -7.04 7.88 10.11
N PRO A 31 -6.07 8.26 10.97
CA PRO A 31 -5.27 9.46 10.75
C PRO A 31 -4.27 9.37 9.60
N LEU A 32 -4.02 8.20 9.05
CA LEU A 32 -3.13 8.07 7.90
C LEU A 32 -3.67 8.86 6.71
N SER A 33 -2.78 9.42 5.90
CA SER A 33 -3.19 10.07 4.67
C SER A 33 -3.81 9.05 3.71
N ASN A 34 -4.65 9.53 2.79
CA ASN A 34 -5.25 8.65 1.78
C ASN A 34 -4.19 8.02 0.89
N GLU A 35 -3.12 8.76 0.59
CA GLU A 35 -2.00 8.24 -0.19
C GLU A 35 -1.33 7.07 0.53
N ALA A 36 -1.17 7.14 1.85
CA ALA A 36 -0.59 6.06 2.63
C ALA A 36 -1.48 4.83 2.60
N LYS A 37 -2.79 5.00 2.71
CA LYS A 37 -3.75 3.90 2.64
C LYS A 37 -3.71 3.22 1.27
N ILE A 38 -3.66 3.99 0.20
CA ILE A 38 -3.55 3.47 -1.16
C ILE A 38 -2.24 2.72 -1.34
N LEU A 39 -1.14 3.30 -0.89
CA LEU A 39 0.17 2.66 -0.99
C LEU A 39 0.18 1.32 -0.25
N TYR A 40 -0.39 1.27 0.93
CA TYR A 40 -0.47 0.03 1.70
C TYR A 40 -1.23 -1.07 0.94
N ALA A 41 -2.32 -0.71 0.28
CA ALA A 41 -3.09 -1.66 -0.53
C ALA A 41 -2.24 -2.27 -1.65
N PHE A 42 -1.42 -1.45 -2.33
CA PHE A 42 -0.51 -1.93 -3.37
C PHE A 42 0.64 -2.75 -2.81
N ILE A 43 1.12 -2.42 -1.61
CA ILE A 43 2.13 -3.23 -0.92
C ILE A 43 1.57 -4.61 -0.61
N LEU A 44 0.34 -4.69 -0.10
CA LEU A 44 -0.31 -5.98 0.17
C LEU A 44 -0.46 -6.83 -1.09
N ARG A 45 -0.82 -6.20 -2.21
CA ARG A 45 -0.93 -6.89 -3.49
C ARG A 45 0.41 -7.50 -3.90
N ARG A 46 1.49 -6.74 -3.75
CA ARG A 46 2.84 -7.23 -4.07
C ARG A 46 3.30 -8.32 -3.09
N THR A 47 2.83 -8.28 -1.85
CA THR A 47 3.13 -9.29 -0.84
C THR A 47 2.70 -10.68 -1.29
N GLU A 48 1.54 -10.82 -1.93
CA GLU A 48 1.07 -12.11 -2.43
C GLU A 48 2.02 -12.67 -3.49
N LEU A 49 2.52 -11.81 -4.38
CA LEU A 49 3.50 -12.21 -5.38
C LEU A 49 4.81 -12.64 -4.74
N SER A 50 5.29 -11.90 -3.74
CA SER A 50 6.50 -12.24 -3.00
C SER A 50 6.36 -13.58 -2.30
N ARG A 51 5.20 -13.85 -1.71
CA ARG A 51 4.92 -15.13 -1.05
C ARG A 51 4.96 -16.28 -2.06
N LYS A 52 4.37 -16.10 -3.25
CA LYS A 52 4.41 -17.11 -4.31
C LYS A 52 5.82 -17.39 -4.79
N ASN A 53 6.70 -16.37 -4.79
CA ASN A 53 8.08 -16.50 -5.21
C ASN A 53 9.00 -16.99 -4.09
N GLY A 54 8.47 -17.21 -2.89
CA GLY A 54 9.28 -17.66 -1.76
C GLY A 54 10.16 -16.58 -1.17
N TRP A 55 9.84 -15.31 -1.32
CA TRP A 55 10.61 -14.19 -0.78
C TRP A 55 10.29 -14.01 0.70
N ALA A 56 10.87 -14.87 1.53
CA ALA A 56 10.75 -14.78 2.98
C ALA A 56 12.15 -14.83 3.58
N ASP A 57 12.35 -14.12 4.71
CA ASP A 57 13.62 -14.16 5.41
C ASP A 57 13.73 -15.42 6.28
N GLU A 58 14.86 -15.57 7.00
CA GLU A 58 15.11 -16.72 7.86
C GLU A 58 14.09 -16.86 9.01
N TYR A 59 13.37 -15.79 9.34
CA TYR A 59 12.34 -15.78 10.37
C TYR A 59 10.94 -15.98 9.77
N GLY A 60 10.83 -16.25 8.49
CA GLY A 60 9.55 -16.44 7.81
C GLY A 60 8.81 -15.15 7.50
N ARG A 61 9.44 -13.99 7.68
CA ARG A 61 8.81 -12.71 7.36
C ARG A 61 8.85 -12.46 5.87
N ILE A 62 7.72 -12.04 5.30
CA ILE A 62 7.63 -11.70 3.87
C ILE A 62 8.32 -10.36 3.64
N TYR A 63 9.20 -10.32 2.65
CA TYR A 63 9.83 -9.07 2.22
C TYR A 63 9.58 -8.82 0.75
N LEU A 64 9.69 -7.57 0.35
CA LEU A 64 9.52 -7.17 -1.04
C LEU A 64 10.34 -5.92 -1.31
N TYR A 65 10.58 -5.68 -2.59
CA TYR A 65 11.24 -4.47 -3.05
C TYR A 65 10.19 -3.52 -3.62
N TYR A 66 10.22 -2.28 -3.15
CA TYR A 66 9.32 -1.25 -3.66
C TYR A 66 10.14 0.03 -3.82
N PRO A 67 10.85 0.19 -4.94
CA PRO A 67 11.69 1.36 -5.16
C PRO A 67 10.90 2.66 -5.06
N ILE A 68 11.53 3.70 -4.56
CA ILE A 68 10.87 5.00 -4.40
C ILE A 68 10.34 5.53 -5.74
N CYS A 69 11.05 5.26 -6.85
CA CYS A 69 10.58 5.68 -8.17
C CYS A 69 9.23 5.04 -8.54
N GLU A 70 8.98 3.82 -8.08
CA GLU A 70 7.68 3.18 -8.30
C GLU A 70 6.58 3.82 -7.45
N VAL A 71 6.90 4.21 -6.22
CA VAL A 71 5.94 4.91 -5.36
C VAL A 71 5.60 6.27 -5.96
N VAL A 72 6.61 6.98 -6.46
CA VAL A 72 6.41 8.26 -7.16
C VAL A 72 5.46 8.09 -8.35
N ALA A 73 5.71 7.07 -9.17
CA ALA A 73 4.87 6.79 -10.33
C ALA A 73 3.45 6.40 -9.93
N LEU A 74 3.31 5.56 -8.90
CA LEU A 74 2.01 5.09 -8.42
C LEU A 74 1.15 6.23 -7.89
N LEU A 75 1.74 7.07 -7.04
CA LEU A 75 1.01 8.13 -6.34
C LEU A 75 0.99 9.46 -7.11
N HIS A 76 1.69 9.54 -8.25
CA HIS A 76 1.80 10.78 -9.03
C HIS A 76 2.26 11.95 -8.17
N CYS A 77 3.32 11.75 -7.41
CA CYS A 77 3.84 12.74 -6.46
C CYS A 77 5.36 12.89 -6.61
N GLY A 78 5.93 13.85 -5.89
CA GLY A 78 7.38 14.03 -5.84
C GLY A 78 8.05 12.99 -4.94
N ARG A 79 9.38 12.91 -5.03
CA ARG A 79 10.17 11.95 -4.26
C ARG A 79 10.00 12.15 -2.75
N GLN A 80 10.03 13.39 -2.28
CA GLN A 80 9.90 13.66 -0.84
C GLN A 80 8.56 13.18 -0.30
N LYS A 81 7.48 13.44 -1.03
CA LYS A 81 6.16 12.96 -0.64
C LYS A 81 6.09 11.45 -0.63
N ALA A 82 6.71 10.79 -1.63
CA ALA A 82 6.75 9.33 -1.68
C ALA A 82 7.45 8.75 -0.45
N VAL A 83 8.60 9.31 -0.08
CA VAL A 83 9.35 8.88 1.11
C VAL A 83 8.52 9.11 2.37
N ASN A 84 7.92 10.29 2.50
CA ASN A 84 7.11 10.63 3.67
C ASN A 84 5.88 9.71 3.79
N THR A 85 5.24 9.39 2.67
CA THR A 85 4.07 8.50 2.65
C THR A 85 4.45 7.10 3.10
N LEU A 86 5.58 6.59 2.62
CA LEU A 86 6.07 5.28 3.02
C LEU A 86 6.40 5.26 4.53
N ARG A 87 6.99 6.33 5.04
CA ARG A 87 7.30 6.46 6.47
C ARG A 87 6.07 6.57 7.35
N GLU A 88 4.96 7.15 6.86
CA GLU A 88 3.70 7.13 7.58
C GLU A 88 3.29 5.69 7.92
N LEU A 89 3.43 4.78 6.96
CA LEU A 89 3.10 3.37 7.16
C LEU A 89 4.03 2.71 8.18
N GLN A 90 5.29 3.09 8.18
CA GLN A 90 6.25 2.59 9.17
C GLN A 90 5.89 3.07 10.57
N TYR A 91 5.58 4.34 10.75
CA TYR A 91 5.20 4.90 12.04
C TYR A 91 3.90 4.30 12.56
N ALA A 92 2.99 3.92 11.66
CA ALA A 92 1.76 3.26 12.04
C ALA A 92 1.95 1.78 12.39
N GLY A 93 3.15 1.25 12.19
CA GLY A 93 3.45 -0.15 12.50
C GLY A 93 2.98 -1.15 11.45
N LEU A 94 2.58 -0.67 10.27
CA LEU A 94 2.07 -1.54 9.21
C LEU A 94 3.17 -2.16 8.35
N VAL A 95 4.31 -1.49 8.26
CA VAL A 95 5.47 -1.98 7.51
C VAL A 95 6.74 -1.68 8.30
N GLU A 96 7.80 -2.42 8.00
CA GLU A 96 9.13 -2.15 8.50
C GLU A 96 10.04 -1.90 7.30
N ILE A 97 10.76 -0.78 7.31
CA ILE A 97 11.63 -0.39 6.21
C ILE A 97 13.07 -0.56 6.65
N GLN A 98 13.81 -1.45 5.99
CA GLN A 98 15.24 -1.61 6.25
C GLN A 98 16.07 -0.70 5.35
N LYS A 99 15.64 -0.59 4.07
CA LYS A 99 16.16 0.38 3.11
C LYS A 99 14.97 0.98 2.41
N LEU A 100 15.13 2.12 1.77
CA LEU A 100 14.00 2.78 1.08
C LEU A 100 13.41 1.95 -0.06
N SER A 101 14.03 0.85 -0.46
CA SER A 101 13.50 -0.05 -1.49
C SER A 101 13.08 -1.41 -0.97
N LEU A 102 13.53 -1.81 0.23
CA LEU A 102 13.22 -3.10 0.84
C LEU A 102 12.25 -2.90 1.99
N ILE A 103 11.08 -3.52 1.91
CA ILE A 103 9.99 -3.35 2.85
C ILE A 103 9.62 -4.70 3.45
N HIS A 104 9.49 -4.74 4.78
CA HIS A 104 8.93 -5.88 5.51
C HIS A 104 7.52 -5.55 6.00
N ILE A 105 6.66 -6.54 5.93
CA ILE A 105 5.27 -6.41 6.35
C ILE A 105 5.01 -7.28 7.57
#